data_0040524a323507a2c850ca0b1869b939
#
_entry.id   0040524a323507a2c850ca0b1869b939
#
_cell.length_a   1.000
_cell.length_b   1.000
_cell.length_c   1.000
_cell.angle_alpha   90.00
_cell.angle_beta   90.00
_cell.angle_gamma   90.00
#
_symmetry.space_group_name_H-M   'P 1'
#
loop_
_entity.id
_entity.type
_entity.pdbx_description
1 polymer ?
#
loop_
_entity_poly.entity_id
_entity_poly.type
_entity_poly.pdbx_seq_one_letter_code
_entity_poly.pdbx_strand_id
1 'polypeptide(L)'
;MARGAVEARLPACARVVGPVVSVHRREGEVRTDQEWQVVGKTTAAATDRLVEHPRSTHGYDVPEVIVSPITRGNPAYLSWLDEETA
;
A
#
# COMPACT_ATOMS: atom_id res chain seq x y z
N MET A 1 7.84 -2.33 -7.10
CA MET A 1 6.93 -2.80 -6.03
C MET A 1 5.46 -2.68 -6.39
N ALA A 2 4.99 -1.52 -6.80
CA ALA A 2 3.56 -1.33 -7.12
C ALA A 2 3.08 -2.28 -8.23
N ARG A 3 3.81 -2.35 -9.34
CA ARG A 3 3.44 -3.23 -10.44
C ARG A 3 3.43 -4.69 -10.05
N GLY A 4 4.45 -5.13 -9.30
CA GLY A 4 4.53 -6.52 -8.84
C GLY A 4 3.39 -6.92 -7.94
N ALA A 5 2.95 -6.00 -7.06
CA ALA A 5 1.81 -6.24 -6.20
C ALA A 5 0.52 -6.41 -7.00
N VAL A 6 0.31 -5.58 -8.02
CA VAL A 6 -0.87 -5.68 -8.89
C VAL A 6 -0.83 -6.96 -9.72
N GLU A 7 0.33 -7.32 -10.25
CA GLU A 7 0.49 -8.57 -10.99
C GLU A 7 0.20 -9.79 -10.10
N ALA A 8 0.52 -9.72 -8.82
CA ALA A 8 0.21 -10.78 -7.85
C ALA A 8 -1.26 -10.74 -7.40
N ARG A 9 -2.06 -9.80 -7.90
CA ARG A 9 -3.47 -9.63 -7.58
C ARG A 9 -3.75 -9.37 -6.10
N LEU A 10 -2.79 -8.74 -5.42
CA LEU A 10 -2.95 -8.36 -4.02
C LEU A 10 -3.78 -7.08 -3.91
N PRO A 11 -3.42 -5.95 -4.57
CA PRO A 11 -4.39 -4.88 -4.83
C PRO A 11 -4.91 -5.00 -6.25
N ALA A 12 -6.11 -4.47 -6.48
CA ALA A 12 -6.63 -4.35 -7.84
C ALA A 12 -5.95 -3.21 -8.59
N CYS A 13 -5.54 -2.18 -7.86
CA CYS A 13 -4.75 -1.08 -8.41
C CYS A 13 -3.83 -0.51 -7.35
N ALA A 14 -2.76 0.12 -7.81
CA ALA A 14 -1.82 0.81 -6.94
C ALA A 14 -1.48 2.16 -7.57
N ARG A 15 -1.48 3.21 -6.75
CA ARG A 15 -1.06 4.55 -7.17
C ARG A 15 0.25 4.89 -6.50
N VAL A 16 1.15 5.47 -7.26
CA VAL A 16 2.41 5.98 -6.72
C VAL A 16 2.26 7.48 -6.62
N VAL A 17 2.32 7.98 -5.39
CA VAL A 17 2.14 9.40 -5.09
C VAL A 17 3.45 9.96 -4.60
N GLY A 18 3.90 11.04 -5.19
CA GLY A 18 5.12 11.69 -4.76
C GLY A 18 5.78 12.52 -5.84
N PRO A 19 6.97 13.06 -5.52
CA PRO A 19 7.63 12.88 -4.22
C PRO A 19 6.92 13.65 -3.11
N VAL A 20 6.96 13.10 -1.90
CA VAL A 20 6.46 13.78 -0.69
C VAL A 20 7.62 14.02 0.24
N VAL A 21 7.55 15.10 1.02
CA VAL A 21 8.54 15.40 2.04
C VAL A 21 7.99 14.91 3.37
N SER A 22 8.71 13.97 3.98
CA SER A 22 8.33 13.43 5.28
C SER A 22 9.26 13.96 6.35
N VAL A 23 8.69 14.47 7.42
CA VAL A 23 9.45 14.91 8.60
C VAL A 23 9.10 13.95 9.72
N HIS A 24 10.09 13.25 10.22
CA HIS A 24 9.84 12.19 11.20
C HIS A 24 10.97 12.11 12.22
N ARG A 25 10.71 11.43 13.32
CA ARG A 25 11.70 11.18 14.35
C ARG A 25 12.25 9.77 14.19
N ARG A 26 13.57 9.67 14.10
CA ARG A 26 14.26 8.37 14.01
C ARG A 26 15.52 8.43 14.87
N GLU A 27 15.70 7.42 15.71
CA GLU A 27 16.87 7.32 16.58
C GLU A 27 17.12 8.59 17.41
N GLY A 28 16.03 9.20 17.89
CA GLY A 28 16.10 10.39 18.71
C GLY A 28 16.29 11.71 17.97
N GLU A 29 16.36 11.65 16.63
CA GLU A 29 16.55 12.84 15.80
C GLU A 29 15.36 13.11 14.90
N VAL A 30 15.11 14.39 14.63
CA VAL A 30 14.11 14.80 13.63
C VAL A 30 14.82 14.84 12.28
N ARG A 31 14.29 14.08 11.33
CA ARG A 31 14.84 13.97 9.98
C ARG A 31 13.81 14.37 8.94
N THR A 32 14.30 14.84 7.81
CA THR A 32 13.49 15.19 6.65
C THR A 32 13.93 14.34 5.47
N ASP A 33 13.02 13.58 4.90
CA ASP A 33 13.31 12.72 3.77
C ASP A 33 12.32 12.97 2.64
N GLN A 34 12.78 12.70 1.42
CA GLN A 34 11.90 12.68 0.27
C GLN A 34 11.48 11.23 0.03
N GLU A 35 10.18 11.00 -0.08
CA GLU A 35 9.63 9.65 -0.18
C GLU A 35 8.54 9.57 -1.24
N TRP A 36 8.18 8.34 -1.56
CA TRP A 36 7.07 8.00 -2.44
C TRP A 36 6.07 7.16 -1.68
N GLN A 37 4.80 7.46 -1.87
CA GLN A 37 3.69 6.72 -1.27
C GLN A 37 3.09 5.78 -2.30
N VAL A 38 2.84 4.53 -1.91
CA VAL A 38 2.10 3.59 -2.75
C VAL A 38 0.76 3.35 -2.07
N VAL A 39 -0.32 3.69 -2.77
CA VAL A 39 -1.68 3.52 -2.26
C VAL A 39 -2.33 2.38 -3.05
N GLY A 40 -2.57 1.27 -2.38
CA GLY A 40 -3.20 0.10 -2.99
C GLY A 40 -4.67 -0.01 -2.61
N LYS A 41 -5.51 -0.35 -3.58
CA LYS A 41 -6.93 -0.63 -3.36
C LYS A 41 -7.13 -2.15 -3.40
N THR A 42 -7.68 -2.71 -2.33
CA THR A 42 -7.80 -4.16 -2.20
C THR A 42 -9.05 -4.53 -1.39
N THR A 43 -9.25 -5.83 -1.22
CA THR A 43 -10.33 -6.38 -0.39
C THR A 43 -9.81 -6.73 0.99
N ALA A 44 -10.72 -6.88 1.96
CA ALA A 44 -10.35 -7.33 3.29
C ALA A 44 -9.68 -8.71 3.26
N ALA A 45 -10.14 -9.59 2.37
CA ALA A 45 -9.59 -10.94 2.24
C ALA A 45 -8.13 -10.95 1.78
N ALA A 46 -7.72 -9.98 0.96
CA ALA A 46 -6.36 -9.91 0.43
C ALA A 46 -5.42 -9.05 1.28
N THR A 47 -5.96 -8.36 2.29
CA THR A 47 -5.20 -7.36 3.07
C THR A 47 -3.94 -7.94 3.71
N ASP A 48 -4.04 -9.08 4.38
CA ASP A 48 -2.89 -9.65 5.09
C ASP A 48 -1.75 -10.00 4.13
N ARG A 49 -2.08 -10.55 2.97
CA ARG A 49 -1.07 -10.88 1.96
C ARG A 49 -0.45 -9.62 1.36
N LEU A 50 -1.27 -8.58 1.19
CA LEU A 50 -0.76 -7.30 0.69
C LEU A 50 0.18 -6.65 1.69
N VAL A 51 -0.13 -6.71 2.99
CA VAL A 51 0.74 -6.18 4.05
C VAL A 51 2.07 -6.93 4.07
N GLU A 52 2.06 -8.24 3.87
CA GLU A 52 3.27 -9.06 3.85
C GLU A 52 4.16 -8.80 2.62
N HIS A 53 3.57 -8.41 1.51
CA HIS A 53 4.30 -8.22 0.26
C HIS A 53 5.48 -7.24 0.36
N PRO A 54 5.32 -6.02 0.94
CA PRO A 54 6.46 -5.10 1.12
C PRO A 54 7.53 -5.67 2.04
N ARG A 55 7.15 -6.45 3.04
CA ARG A 55 8.12 -7.05 3.96
C ARG A 55 9.02 -8.05 3.25
N SER A 56 8.49 -8.75 2.25
CA SER A 56 9.25 -9.73 1.49
C SER A 56 10.08 -9.13 0.37
N THR A 57 9.74 -7.89 -0.09
CA THR A 57 10.37 -7.28 -1.27
C THR A 57 11.16 -6.01 -0.97
N HIS A 58 10.97 -5.40 0.19
CA HIS A 58 11.65 -4.17 0.58
C HIS A 58 12.92 -4.45 1.36
N GLY A 59 13.90 -3.57 1.20
CA GLY A 59 15.14 -3.64 1.96
C GLY A 59 15.08 -3.03 3.36
N TYR A 60 13.92 -2.49 3.77
CA TYR A 60 13.76 -1.88 5.10
C TYR A 60 13.38 -2.93 6.13
N ASP A 61 13.96 -2.81 7.34
CA ASP A 61 13.62 -3.70 8.44
C ASP A 61 12.18 -3.50 8.91
N VAL A 62 11.72 -2.24 8.94
CA VAL A 62 10.38 -1.89 9.39
C VAL A 62 9.76 -0.91 8.40
N PRO A 63 9.16 -1.40 7.30
CA PRO A 63 8.47 -0.51 6.36
C PRO A 63 7.16 0.00 6.95
N GLU A 64 6.77 1.23 6.59
CA GLU A 64 5.46 1.74 6.95
C GLU A 64 4.41 1.10 6.05
N VAL A 65 3.55 0.30 6.63
CA VAL A 65 2.40 -0.27 5.95
C VAL A 65 1.20 -0.12 6.87
N ILE A 66 0.22 0.66 6.44
CA ILE A 66 -0.99 0.89 7.21
C ILE A 66 -2.21 0.59 6.35
N VAL A 67 -3.28 0.17 6.99
CA VAL A 67 -4.52 -0.20 6.32
C VAL A 67 -5.64 0.70 6.80
N SER A 68 -6.41 1.21 5.84
CA SER A 68 -7.55 2.06 6.12
C SER A 68 -8.79 1.44 5.47
N PRO A 69 -9.90 1.28 6.19
CA PRO A 69 -11.08 0.65 5.60
C PRO A 69 -11.79 1.58 4.62
N ILE A 70 -12.34 0.97 3.57
CA ILE A 70 -13.26 1.64 2.65
C ILE A 70 -14.66 1.36 3.17
N THR A 71 -15.33 2.37 3.71
CA THR A 71 -16.63 2.18 4.34
C THR A 71 -17.80 2.33 3.35
N ARG A 72 -17.60 3.05 2.26
CA ARG A 72 -18.61 3.29 1.23
C ARG A 72 -17.93 3.50 -0.11
N GLY A 73 -18.62 3.14 -1.18
CA GLY A 73 -18.12 3.37 -2.52
C GLY A 73 -19.16 3.01 -3.58
N ASN A 74 -18.85 3.32 -4.83
CA ASN A 74 -19.65 2.93 -5.96
C ASN A 74 -19.70 1.38 -6.01
N PRO A 75 -20.90 0.75 -5.97
CA PRO A 75 -21.00 -0.71 -5.95
C PRO A 75 -20.29 -1.41 -7.10
N ALA A 76 -20.34 -0.84 -8.30
CA ALA A 76 -19.66 -1.42 -9.45
C ALA A 76 -18.15 -1.40 -9.28
N TYR A 77 -17.60 -0.33 -8.68
CA TYR A 77 -16.18 -0.24 -8.40
C TYR A 77 -15.75 -1.24 -7.32
N LEU A 78 -16.55 -1.38 -6.28
CA LEU A 78 -16.25 -2.32 -5.20
C LEU A 78 -16.31 -3.77 -5.70
N SER A 79 -17.24 -4.08 -6.58
CA SER A 79 -17.29 -5.40 -7.24
C SER A 79 -16.04 -5.64 -8.08
N TRP A 80 -15.58 -4.62 -8.79
CA TRP A 80 -14.36 -4.72 -9.58
C TRP A 80 -13.14 -5.01 -8.69
N LEU A 81 -13.06 -4.40 -7.50
CA LEU A 81 -12.00 -4.73 -6.55
C LEU A 81 -12.00 -6.22 -6.18
N ASP A 82 -13.20 -6.79 -5.93
CA ASP A 82 -13.33 -8.21 -5.62
C ASP A 82 -12.88 -9.09 -6.80
N GLU A 83 -13.25 -8.72 -8.01
CA GLU A 83 -12.90 -9.50 -9.21
C GLU A 83 -11.42 -9.51 -9.50
N GLU A 84 -10.72 -8.41 -9.22
CA GLU A 84 -9.31 -8.25 -9.60
C GLU A 84 -8.33 -8.60 -8.48
N THR A 85 -8.81 -8.93 -7.29
CA THR A 85 -7.96 -9.40 -6.20
C THR A 85 -8.15 -10.90 -5.97
N ALA A 86 -7.07 -11.56 -5.59
CA ALA A 86 -7.09 -13.00 -5.35
C ALA A 86 -7.53 -13.36 -3.93
#